data_88cbd1880f5cd5d1c191596a54d9865c
#
_entry.id   88cbd1880f5cd5d1c191596a54d9865c
#
_cell.length_a   1.000
_cell.length_b   1.000
_cell.length_c   1.000
_cell.angle_alpha   90.00
_cell.angle_beta   90.00
_cell.angle_gamma   90.00
#
_symmetry.space_group_name_H-M   'P 1'
#
loop_
_entity.id
_entity.type
_entity.pdbx_description
1 polymer ?
#
loop_
_entity_poly.entity_id
_entity_poly.type
_entity_poly.pdbx_seq_one_letter_code
_entity_poly.pdbx_strand_id
1 'polypeptide(L)'
;MKNYLIIPLLLLSVGLSQKMLNKKVMLEEKLPDSDQIIVYPPNSDEPYSGVVYWYGGVAQLNHQTYEDGIKNGPYKEWYSIGKEKILILVGNYKNGKEDGLWTYYFEDEKWKEGNFKDGKEDGLWIYYTDGRKWKEETYINKNISKISHYYRMARFYRNGQIQEEGNTNFWGSYDGKWTYYNTDGTIKEVKEY
;
A
#
# COMPACT_ATOMS: atom_id res chain seq x y z
N MET A 1 11.67 -24.65 28.90
CA MET A 1 12.90 -24.65 28.07
C MET A 1 12.51 -24.01 26.72
N LYS A 2 13.08 -22.85 26.45
CA LYS A 2 12.82 -22.16 25.17
C LYS A 2 13.60 -22.89 24.07
N ASN A 3 12.92 -23.40 23.06
CA ASN A 3 13.58 -24.04 21.92
C ASN A 3 14.00 -22.97 20.91
N TYR A 4 15.29 -22.65 20.89
CA TYR A 4 15.88 -21.69 19.95
C TYR A 4 16.41 -22.44 18.70
N LEU A 5 15.90 -22.10 17.54
CA LEU A 5 16.46 -22.53 16.28
C LEU A 5 17.49 -21.49 15.83
N ILE A 6 18.78 -21.81 15.96
CA ILE A 6 19.90 -20.92 15.61
C ILE A 6 20.22 -21.10 14.12
N ILE A 7 20.10 -20.05 13.34
CA ILE A 7 20.57 -19.97 11.95
C ILE A 7 21.66 -18.88 11.88
N PRO A 8 22.82 -19.15 11.20
CA PRO A 8 24.01 -18.34 11.38
C PRO A 8 24.01 -16.96 10.70
N LEU A 9 24.76 -16.11 11.29
CA LEU A 9 24.95 -14.67 11.19
C LEU A 9 25.70 -14.23 9.91
N LEU A 10 25.24 -13.16 9.26
CA LEU A 10 26.08 -12.27 8.47
C LEU A 10 25.80 -10.82 8.88
N LEU A 11 26.75 -10.25 9.64
CA LEU A 11 26.75 -8.83 10.02
C LEU A 11 27.39 -8.01 8.91
N LEU A 12 26.64 -7.07 8.34
CA LEU A 12 27.19 -5.95 7.58
C LEU A 12 26.87 -4.66 8.32
N SER A 13 27.91 -4.08 8.92
CA SER A 13 27.85 -2.78 9.58
C SER A 13 27.97 -1.67 8.54
N VAL A 14 26.98 -0.78 8.45
CA VAL A 14 27.10 0.53 7.82
C VAL A 14 26.70 1.59 8.84
N GLY A 15 27.54 2.60 8.98
CA GLY A 15 27.57 3.55 10.07
C GLY A 15 26.32 4.38 10.29
N LEU A 16 26.17 4.72 11.57
CA LEU A 16 25.34 5.74 12.21
C LEU A 16 23.88 5.87 11.78
N SER A 17 23.08 5.42 12.70
CA SER A 17 21.63 5.52 12.91
C SER A 17 20.80 4.35 12.39
N GLN A 18 20.13 3.72 13.30
CA GLN A 18 19.24 2.57 13.16
C GLN A 18 19.90 1.30 12.58
N LYS A 19 20.31 0.43 13.47
CA LYS A 19 20.81 -0.90 13.14
C LYS A 19 19.69 -1.68 12.45
N MET A 20 19.85 -1.90 11.14
CA MET A 20 18.94 -2.79 10.40
C MET A 20 19.34 -4.24 10.65
N LEU A 21 18.41 -5.07 11.07
CA LEU A 21 18.62 -6.49 11.26
C LEU A 21 17.86 -7.33 10.24
N ASN A 22 18.46 -8.46 9.85
CA ASN A 22 17.77 -9.44 9.01
C ASN A 22 16.78 -10.24 9.85
N LYS A 23 15.52 -10.36 9.41
CA LYS A 23 14.47 -11.11 10.11
C LYS A 23 14.85 -12.57 10.38
N LYS A 24 15.65 -13.20 9.53
CA LYS A 24 16.10 -14.61 9.70
C LYS A 24 16.90 -14.85 10.97
N VAL A 25 17.46 -13.80 11.57
CA VAL A 25 18.22 -13.89 12.82
C VAL A 25 17.42 -13.41 14.04
N MET A 26 16.20 -12.92 13.83
CA MET A 26 15.32 -12.49 14.91
C MET A 26 14.61 -13.69 15.53
N LEU A 27 14.44 -13.66 16.85
CA LEU A 27 13.61 -14.60 17.56
C LEU A 27 12.19 -14.03 17.65
N GLU A 28 11.20 -14.87 17.46
CA GLU A 28 9.79 -14.48 17.54
C GLU A 28 9.13 -15.21 18.71
N GLU A 29 8.43 -14.45 19.55
CA GLU A 29 7.62 -14.97 20.64
C GLU A 29 6.18 -14.49 20.49
N LYS A 30 5.23 -15.42 20.40
CA LYS A 30 3.81 -15.11 20.42
C LYS A 30 3.37 -14.91 21.85
N LEU A 31 2.73 -13.77 22.14
CA LEU A 31 2.18 -13.52 23.47
C LEU A 31 1.00 -14.46 23.74
N PRO A 32 0.89 -14.97 24.99
CA PRO A 32 -0.29 -15.70 25.41
C PRO A 32 -1.55 -14.86 25.22
N ASP A 33 -2.63 -15.52 24.80
CA ASP A 33 -3.98 -14.93 24.66
C ASP A 33 -4.07 -13.75 23.67
N SER A 34 -3.08 -13.59 22.79
CA SER A 34 -3.12 -12.58 21.72
C SER A 34 -2.50 -13.11 20.43
N ASP A 35 -2.78 -12.43 19.30
CA ASP A 35 -2.10 -12.70 18.03
C ASP A 35 -0.83 -11.84 17.84
N GLN A 36 -0.43 -11.14 18.90
CA GLN A 36 0.75 -10.29 18.87
C GLN A 36 2.04 -11.10 18.96
N ILE A 37 2.99 -10.76 18.09
CA ILE A 37 4.33 -11.36 18.06
C ILE A 37 5.32 -10.30 18.48
N ILE A 38 6.18 -10.65 19.45
CA ILE A 38 7.32 -9.84 19.87
C ILE A 38 8.59 -10.39 19.23
N VAL A 39 9.42 -9.52 18.70
CA VAL A 39 10.71 -9.90 18.11
C VAL A 39 11.88 -9.49 19.01
N TYR A 40 12.87 -10.36 19.08
CA TYR A 40 14.09 -10.18 19.86
C TYR A 40 15.32 -10.30 18.96
N PRO A 41 16.39 -9.52 19.20
CA PRO A 41 17.66 -9.77 18.54
C PRO A 41 18.28 -11.10 19.00
N PRO A 42 19.21 -11.68 18.24
CA PRO A 42 19.91 -12.89 18.66
C PRO A 42 20.63 -12.69 20.01
N ASN A 43 20.50 -13.66 20.88
CA ASN A 43 21.17 -13.67 22.21
C ASN A 43 20.79 -12.47 23.11
N SER A 44 19.56 -11.99 23.02
CA SER A 44 19.01 -10.91 23.85
C SER A 44 17.67 -11.32 24.41
N ASP A 45 17.43 -11.00 25.67
CA ASP A 45 16.12 -11.10 26.31
C ASP A 45 15.35 -9.78 26.24
N GLU A 46 15.98 -8.71 25.71
CA GLU A 46 15.33 -7.42 25.50
C GLU A 46 14.68 -7.37 24.10
N PRO A 47 13.43 -6.93 24.00
CA PRO A 47 12.74 -6.76 22.74
C PRO A 47 13.48 -5.79 21.79
N TYR A 48 13.35 -6.00 20.50
CA TYR A 48 14.05 -5.21 19.50
C TYR A 48 13.33 -3.90 19.14
N SER A 49 14.09 -2.81 19.11
CA SER A 49 13.64 -1.55 18.53
C SER A 49 14.54 -1.16 17.35
N GLY A 50 13.95 -0.92 16.18
CA GLY A 50 14.68 -0.60 14.96
C GLY A 50 14.04 -1.16 13.71
N VAL A 51 14.79 -1.17 12.59
CA VAL A 51 14.30 -1.69 11.30
C VAL A 51 14.77 -3.12 11.08
N VAL A 52 13.84 -3.99 10.77
CA VAL A 52 14.10 -5.36 10.35
C VAL A 52 13.84 -5.47 8.86
N TYR A 53 14.74 -6.14 8.14
CA TYR A 53 14.56 -6.44 6.73
C TYR A 53 14.58 -7.95 6.48
N TRP A 54 13.84 -8.39 5.49
CA TRP A 54 13.87 -9.78 5.04
C TRP A 54 13.50 -9.91 3.57
N TYR A 55 13.94 -11.00 2.97
CA TYR A 55 13.52 -11.38 1.64
C TYR A 55 12.33 -12.34 1.76
N GLY A 56 11.20 -11.97 1.14
CA GLY A 56 10.03 -12.82 0.97
C GLY A 56 10.05 -13.45 -0.42
N GLY A 57 9.89 -14.77 -0.53
CA GLY A 57 9.92 -15.44 -1.83
C GLY A 57 11.25 -15.23 -2.60
N VAL A 58 11.15 -15.18 -3.93
CA VAL A 58 12.33 -15.18 -4.82
C VAL A 58 12.92 -13.78 -5.01
N ALA A 59 12.10 -12.73 -4.91
CA ALA A 59 12.53 -11.37 -5.30
C ALA A 59 11.96 -10.25 -4.42
N GLN A 60 11.28 -10.56 -3.33
CA GLN A 60 10.59 -9.59 -2.49
C GLN A 60 11.49 -9.15 -1.33
N LEU A 61 11.71 -7.85 -1.19
CA LEU A 61 12.43 -7.24 -0.07
C LEU A 61 11.45 -6.46 0.79
N ASN A 62 11.49 -6.69 2.10
CA ASN A 62 10.62 -6.05 3.07
C ASN A 62 11.43 -5.30 4.11
N HIS A 63 10.96 -4.12 4.51
CA HIS A 63 11.46 -3.36 5.66
C HIS A 63 10.31 -3.07 6.60
N GLN A 64 10.49 -3.39 7.86
CA GLN A 64 9.52 -3.16 8.93
C GLN A 64 10.19 -2.53 10.13
N THR A 65 9.60 -1.46 10.64
CA THR A 65 10.03 -0.83 11.89
C THR A 65 9.35 -1.52 13.09
N TYR A 66 10.15 -1.74 14.13
CA TYR A 66 9.71 -2.29 15.40
C TYR A 66 10.06 -1.33 16.52
N GLU A 67 9.22 -1.29 17.56
CA GLU A 67 9.43 -0.62 18.83
C GLU A 67 9.06 -1.61 19.92
N ASP A 68 9.99 -1.87 20.85
CA ASP A 68 9.85 -2.84 21.92
C ASP A 68 9.36 -4.23 21.42
N GLY A 69 9.93 -4.69 20.32
CA GLY A 69 9.62 -5.97 19.68
C GLY A 69 8.31 -6.01 18.91
N ILE A 70 7.53 -4.96 18.91
CA ILE A 70 6.22 -4.89 18.27
C ILE A 70 6.34 -4.07 16.97
N LYS A 71 5.64 -4.49 15.91
CA LYS A 71 5.57 -3.68 14.68
C LYS A 71 4.97 -2.31 15.01
N ASN A 72 5.79 -1.26 14.89
CA ASN A 72 5.37 0.11 15.13
C ASN A 72 6.19 1.05 14.24
N GLY A 73 5.52 1.80 13.37
CA GLY A 73 6.17 2.68 12.40
C GLY A 73 6.16 2.16 10.96
N PRO A 74 6.97 2.77 10.07
CA PRO A 74 6.94 2.55 8.64
C PRO A 74 7.19 1.10 8.21
N TYR A 75 6.42 0.70 7.19
CA TYR A 75 6.60 -0.52 6.42
C TYR A 75 6.78 -0.20 4.94
N LYS A 76 7.72 -0.88 4.30
CA LYS A 76 7.93 -0.80 2.85
C LYS A 76 8.26 -2.17 2.28
N GLU A 77 7.78 -2.40 1.07
CA GLU A 77 8.00 -3.62 0.33
C GLU A 77 8.40 -3.31 -1.12
N TRP A 78 9.40 -4.03 -1.60
CA TRP A 78 9.90 -3.91 -2.97
C TRP A 78 9.94 -5.27 -3.65
N TYR A 79 9.70 -5.26 -4.93
CA TYR A 79 10.10 -6.35 -5.82
C TYR A 79 11.50 -6.06 -6.35
N SER A 80 12.41 -7.04 -6.26
CA SER A 80 13.81 -6.90 -6.63
C SER A 80 14.12 -7.74 -7.87
N ILE A 81 14.54 -7.10 -8.95
CA ILE A 81 14.98 -7.75 -10.19
C ILE A 81 16.45 -7.40 -10.42
N GLY A 82 17.36 -8.34 -10.13
CA GLY A 82 18.79 -8.07 -10.20
C GLY A 82 19.21 -6.97 -9.21
N LYS A 83 19.61 -5.79 -9.72
CA LYS A 83 20.01 -4.64 -8.89
C LYS A 83 18.87 -3.62 -8.70
N GLU A 84 17.82 -3.74 -9.46
CA GLU A 84 16.68 -2.81 -9.41
C GLU A 84 15.72 -3.20 -8.29
N LYS A 85 15.08 -2.20 -7.70
CA LYS A 85 14.07 -2.36 -6.67
C LYS A 85 12.85 -1.53 -7.06
N ILE A 86 11.76 -2.21 -7.33
CA ILE A 86 10.47 -1.61 -7.68
C ILE A 86 9.63 -1.59 -6.42
N LEU A 87 9.21 -0.41 -5.98
CA LEU A 87 8.36 -0.24 -4.80
C LEU A 87 6.97 -0.81 -5.11
N ILE A 88 6.46 -1.69 -4.24
CA ILE A 88 5.13 -2.28 -4.42
C ILE A 88 4.16 -1.96 -3.29
N LEU A 89 4.66 -1.59 -2.10
CA LEU A 89 3.79 -1.31 -0.96
C LEU A 89 4.48 -0.38 0.03
N VAL A 90 3.71 0.61 0.51
CA VAL A 90 4.09 1.51 1.62
C VAL A 90 2.93 1.61 2.59
N GLY A 91 3.22 1.55 3.87
CA GLY A 91 2.24 1.73 4.91
C GLY A 91 2.86 1.99 6.26
N ASN A 92 2.04 1.91 7.29
CA ASN A 92 2.48 2.11 8.67
C ASN A 92 1.80 1.09 9.58
N TYR A 93 2.54 0.62 10.57
CA TYR A 93 2.03 -0.19 11.66
C TYR A 93 1.95 0.61 12.94
N LYS A 94 0.95 0.32 13.76
CA LYS A 94 0.79 0.83 15.11
C LYS A 94 0.37 -0.30 16.03
N ASN A 95 1.14 -0.55 17.08
CA ASN A 95 0.86 -1.61 18.03
C ASN A 95 0.60 -2.98 17.36
N GLY A 96 1.41 -3.33 16.36
CA GLY A 96 1.35 -4.61 15.67
C GLY A 96 0.33 -4.73 14.52
N LYS A 97 -0.50 -3.68 14.30
CA LYS A 97 -1.57 -3.68 13.30
C LYS A 97 -1.35 -2.60 12.25
N GLU A 98 -1.86 -2.83 11.05
CA GLU A 98 -1.89 -1.79 10.02
C GLU A 98 -2.69 -0.58 10.52
N ASP A 99 -2.13 0.64 10.33
CA ASP A 99 -2.76 1.89 10.75
C ASP A 99 -2.39 3.03 9.81
N GLY A 100 -3.36 3.92 9.51
CA GLY A 100 -3.16 5.04 8.59
C GLY A 100 -3.13 4.65 7.13
N LEU A 101 -2.54 5.50 6.29
CA LEU A 101 -2.54 5.35 4.83
C LEU A 101 -1.64 4.21 4.39
N TRP A 102 -2.19 3.34 3.53
CA TRP A 102 -1.48 2.30 2.80
C TRP A 102 -1.62 2.54 1.31
N THR A 103 -0.48 2.49 0.59
CA THR A 103 -0.41 2.75 -0.84
C THR A 103 0.26 1.57 -1.53
N TYR A 104 -0.40 1.03 -2.54
CA TYR A 104 0.02 -0.10 -3.35
C TYR A 104 0.42 0.37 -4.73
N TYR A 105 1.52 -0.16 -5.25
CA TYR A 105 2.08 0.18 -6.55
C TYR A 105 2.17 -1.05 -7.44
N PHE A 106 2.01 -0.84 -8.74
CA PHE A 106 2.27 -1.82 -9.78
C PHE A 106 3.01 -1.10 -10.92
N GLU A 107 4.17 -1.64 -11.31
CA GLU A 107 5.04 -1.02 -12.34
C GLU A 107 5.30 0.48 -12.10
N ASP A 108 5.69 0.82 -10.85
CA ASP A 108 5.91 2.18 -10.36
C ASP A 108 4.69 3.12 -10.37
N GLU A 109 3.53 2.64 -10.81
CA GLU A 109 2.28 3.38 -10.75
C GLU A 109 1.44 2.99 -9.54
N LYS A 110 0.82 3.98 -8.90
CA LYS A 110 -0.15 3.73 -7.84
C LYS A 110 -1.38 3.05 -8.43
N TRP A 111 -1.74 1.87 -7.90
CA TRP A 111 -2.95 1.18 -8.34
C TRP A 111 -4.04 1.11 -7.27
N LYS A 112 -3.69 1.25 -5.97
CA LYS A 112 -4.65 1.25 -4.86
C LYS A 112 -4.10 2.06 -3.70
N GLU A 113 -4.96 2.79 -2.99
CA GLU A 113 -4.64 3.38 -1.69
C GLU A 113 -5.87 3.50 -0.79
N GLY A 114 -5.64 3.53 0.52
CA GLY A 114 -6.69 3.72 1.51
C GLY A 114 -6.15 3.61 2.92
N ASN A 115 -7.01 3.82 3.90
CA ASN A 115 -6.62 3.77 5.29
C ASN A 115 -6.96 2.44 5.94
N PHE A 116 -6.06 2.01 6.82
CA PHE A 116 -6.32 1.00 7.83
C PHE A 116 -6.52 1.64 9.19
N LYS A 117 -7.37 1.03 10.00
CA LYS A 117 -7.53 1.32 11.42
C LYS A 117 -7.59 0.01 12.18
N ASP A 118 -6.64 -0.16 13.11
CA ASP A 118 -6.53 -1.39 13.91
C ASP A 118 -6.48 -2.67 13.06
N GLY A 119 -5.76 -2.66 11.93
CA GLY A 119 -5.60 -3.79 11.02
C GLY A 119 -6.79 -4.09 10.13
N LYS A 120 -7.69 -3.11 9.93
CA LYS A 120 -8.89 -3.25 9.09
C LYS A 120 -9.00 -2.08 8.13
N GLU A 121 -9.43 -2.37 6.92
CA GLU A 121 -9.76 -1.32 5.96
C GLU A 121 -10.84 -0.41 6.55
N ASP A 122 -10.59 0.91 6.50
CA ASP A 122 -11.46 1.94 7.07
C ASP A 122 -11.56 3.14 6.14
N GLY A 123 -12.78 3.69 6.04
CA GLY A 123 -13.04 4.87 5.22
C GLY A 123 -12.89 4.60 3.72
N LEU A 124 -12.42 5.60 3.00
CA LEU A 124 -12.35 5.60 1.54
C LEU A 124 -11.10 4.87 1.04
N TRP A 125 -11.31 3.93 0.13
CA TRP A 125 -10.29 3.28 -0.67
C TRP A 125 -10.44 3.65 -2.14
N ILE A 126 -9.33 4.03 -2.78
CA ILE A 126 -9.30 4.51 -4.16
C ILE A 126 -8.45 3.55 -4.98
N TYR A 127 -8.95 3.19 -6.15
CA TYR A 127 -8.29 2.34 -7.12
C TYR A 127 -8.01 3.11 -8.39
N TYR A 128 -6.83 2.88 -8.96
CA TYR A 128 -6.32 3.58 -10.12
C TYR A 128 -6.03 2.62 -11.27
N THR A 129 -6.15 3.10 -12.49
CA THR A 129 -5.64 2.48 -13.71
C THR A 129 -5.12 3.57 -14.63
N ASP A 130 -3.93 3.38 -15.21
CA ASP A 130 -3.25 4.39 -16.03
C ASP A 130 -3.20 5.78 -15.37
N GLY A 131 -2.87 5.81 -14.06
CA GLY A 131 -2.81 7.02 -13.26
C GLY A 131 -4.16 7.69 -12.97
N ARG A 132 -5.28 7.07 -13.35
CA ARG A 132 -6.63 7.63 -13.20
C ARG A 132 -7.45 6.81 -12.22
N LYS A 133 -8.21 7.51 -11.39
CA LYS A 133 -9.19 6.86 -10.51
C LYS A 133 -10.28 6.18 -11.35
N TRP A 134 -10.53 4.89 -11.08
CA TRP A 134 -11.58 4.15 -11.75
C TRP A 134 -12.60 3.54 -10.79
N LYS A 135 -12.24 3.34 -9.50
CA LYS A 135 -13.14 2.80 -8.49
C LYS A 135 -12.86 3.42 -7.13
N GLU A 136 -13.91 3.61 -6.37
CA GLU A 136 -13.88 3.92 -4.93
C GLU A 136 -14.71 2.90 -4.16
N GLU A 137 -14.20 2.51 -3.00
CA GLU A 137 -14.92 1.69 -2.02
C GLU A 137 -14.87 2.40 -0.67
N THR A 138 -15.99 2.44 0.02
CA THR A 138 -16.05 2.98 1.39
C THR A 138 -16.30 1.83 2.34
N TYR A 139 -15.41 1.67 3.30
CA TYR A 139 -15.49 0.67 4.35
C TYR A 139 -16.01 1.28 5.64
N ILE A 140 -16.99 0.62 6.25
CA ILE A 140 -17.50 0.93 7.59
C ILE A 140 -17.53 -0.39 8.36
N ASN A 141 -16.80 -0.45 9.48
CA ASN A 141 -16.73 -1.64 10.34
C ASN A 141 -16.38 -2.92 9.59
N LYS A 142 -15.38 -2.89 8.69
CA LYS A 142 -14.91 -3.98 7.80
C LYS A 142 -15.83 -4.30 6.62
N ASN A 143 -17.01 -3.71 6.51
CA ASN A 143 -17.93 -3.96 5.43
C ASN A 143 -17.85 -2.86 4.39
N ILE A 144 -17.92 -3.23 3.13
CA ILE A 144 -18.06 -2.27 2.05
C ILE A 144 -19.46 -1.67 2.17
N SER A 145 -19.54 -0.37 2.44
CA SER A 145 -20.82 0.35 2.55
C SER A 145 -21.22 1.00 1.23
N LYS A 146 -20.24 1.31 0.38
CA LYS A 146 -20.46 1.97 -0.92
C LYS A 146 -19.35 1.57 -1.89
N ILE A 147 -19.74 1.33 -3.14
CA ILE A 147 -18.83 1.15 -4.27
C ILE A 147 -19.22 2.15 -5.34
N SER A 148 -18.25 2.91 -5.85
CA SER A 148 -18.42 3.79 -7.00
C SER A 148 -17.40 3.43 -8.07
N HIS A 149 -17.83 3.23 -9.29
CA HIS A 149 -16.97 2.97 -10.42
C HIS A 149 -16.97 4.18 -11.35
N TYR A 150 -15.79 4.56 -11.82
CA TYR A 150 -15.59 5.70 -12.70
C TYR A 150 -15.01 5.18 -14.00
N TYR A 151 -15.83 5.15 -15.03
CA TYR A 151 -15.41 4.79 -16.37
C TYR A 151 -15.30 6.08 -17.17
N ARG A 152 -14.06 6.53 -17.42
CA ARG A 152 -13.88 7.70 -18.26
C ARG A 152 -14.24 7.36 -19.70
N MET A 153 -15.18 8.12 -20.26
CA MET A 153 -15.57 8.05 -21.65
C MET A 153 -15.13 9.34 -22.36
N ALA A 154 -14.63 9.21 -23.57
CA ALA A 154 -14.44 10.31 -24.48
C ALA A 154 -15.01 9.94 -25.84
N ARG A 155 -15.74 10.87 -26.47
CA ARG A 155 -16.15 10.79 -27.85
C ARG A 155 -15.37 11.80 -28.66
N PHE A 156 -15.16 11.50 -29.93
CA PHE A 156 -14.32 12.30 -30.82
C PHE A 156 -15.11 12.74 -32.05
N TYR A 157 -14.82 13.94 -32.52
CA TYR A 157 -15.22 14.39 -33.85
C TYR A 157 -14.45 13.61 -34.93
N ARG A 158 -14.94 13.67 -36.18
CA ARG A 158 -14.26 13.03 -37.34
C ARG A 158 -12.84 13.55 -37.58
N ASN A 159 -12.53 14.77 -37.15
CA ASN A 159 -11.19 15.36 -37.24
C ASN A 159 -10.24 14.90 -36.12
N GLY A 160 -10.67 13.98 -35.23
CA GLY A 160 -9.86 13.43 -34.13
C GLY A 160 -9.86 14.28 -32.87
N GLN A 161 -10.52 15.43 -32.84
CA GLN A 161 -10.63 16.23 -31.62
C GLN A 161 -11.71 15.67 -30.70
N ILE A 162 -11.52 15.86 -29.38
CA ILE A 162 -12.49 15.43 -28.37
C ILE A 162 -13.78 16.23 -28.56
N GLN A 163 -14.92 15.54 -28.62
CA GLN A 163 -16.25 16.10 -28.67
C GLN A 163 -16.85 16.27 -27.27
N GLU A 164 -16.70 15.24 -26.44
CA GLU A 164 -17.13 15.24 -25.05
C GLU A 164 -16.31 14.24 -24.23
N GLU A 165 -16.14 14.52 -22.94
CA GLU A 165 -15.49 13.60 -22.01
C GLU A 165 -16.03 13.78 -20.60
N GLY A 166 -16.00 12.70 -19.84
CA GLY A 166 -16.45 12.66 -18.45
C GLY A 166 -16.43 11.25 -17.90
N ASN A 167 -16.99 11.07 -16.72
CA ASN A 167 -17.14 9.76 -16.13
C ASN A 167 -18.52 9.18 -16.43
N THR A 168 -18.60 7.86 -16.48
CA THR A 168 -19.84 7.12 -16.52
C THR A 168 -19.89 6.15 -15.32
N ASN A 169 -21.09 5.80 -14.89
CA ASN A 169 -21.27 4.69 -13.97
C ASN A 169 -21.11 3.34 -14.70
N PHE A 170 -21.22 2.24 -13.95
CA PHE A 170 -21.14 0.89 -14.50
C PHE A 170 -22.11 0.62 -15.67
N TRP A 171 -23.25 1.29 -15.70
CA TRP A 171 -24.28 1.14 -16.71
C TRP A 171 -24.08 2.03 -17.94
N GLY A 172 -22.96 2.82 -17.97
CA GLY A 172 -22.66 3.75 -19.04
C GLY A 172 -23.43 5.07 -18.99
N SER A 173 -24.18 5.32 -17.91
CA SER A 173 -24.84 6.62 -17.71
C SER A 173 -23.83 7.66 -17.24
N TYR A 174 -24.01 8.89 -17.65
CA TYR A 174 -23.17 10.02 -17.26
C TYR A 174 -23.17 10.18 -15.74
N ASP A 175 -21.99 10.45 -15.15
CA ASP A 175 -21.80 10.58 -13.71
C ASP A 175 -20.80 11.72 -13.43
N GLY A 176 -21.22 12.66 -12.60
CA GLY A 176 -20.43 13.83 -12.25
C GLY A 176 -20.19 14.78 -13.43
N LYS A 177 -19.03 15.40 -13.45
CA LYS A 177 -18.69 16.48 -14.38
C LYS A 177 -18.39 15.95 -15.78
N TRP A 178 -19.10 16.51 -16.78
CA TRP A 178 -18.88 16.28 -18.22
C TRP A 178 -18.49 17.57 -18.91
N THR A 179 -17.47 17.50 -19.78
CA THR A 179 -16.97 18.61 -20.58
C THR A 179 -17.26 18.34 -22.03
N TYR A 180 -17.88 19.29 -22.70
CA TYR A 180 -18.22 19.30 -24.12
C TYR A 180 -17.34 20.30 -24.84
N TYR A 181 -16.89 19.98 -26.02
CA TYR A 181 -15.97 20.78 -26.80
C TYR A 181 -16.56 21.16 -28.15
N ASN A 182 -16.11 22.27 -28.69
CA ASN A 182 -16.34 22.66 -30.09
C ASN A 182 -15.39 21.90 -31.03
N THR A 183 -15.64 21.94 -32.33
CA THR A 183 -14.79 21.30 -33.34
C THR A 183 -13.38 21.89 -33.46
N ASP A 184 -13.13 23.04 -32.85
CA ASP A 184 -11.82 23.70 -32.75
C ASP A 184 -11.06 23.33 -31.42
N GLY A 185 -11.67 22.48 -30.60
CA GLY A 185 -11.10 22.05 -29.31
C GLY A 185 -11.35 22.99 -28.13
N THR A 186 -12.06 24.11 -28.34
CA THR A 186 -12.46 24.99 -27.22
C THR A 186 -13.62 24.40 -26.43
N ILE A 187 -13.67 24.66 -25.14
CA ILE A 187 -14.77 24.19 -24.28
C ILE A 187 -16.06 24.88 -24.69
N LYS A 188 -17.09 24.09 -25.04
CA LYS A 188 -18.43 24.54 -25.36
C LYS A 188 -19.27 24.72 -24.11
N GLU A 189 -19.30 23.72 -23.25
CA GLU A 189 -20.05 23.72 -21.99
C GLU A 189 -19.52 22.66 -21.03
N VAL A 190 -19.88 22.81 -19.76
CA VAL A 190 -19.63 21.82 -18.71
C VAL A 190 -20.96 21.54 -18.00
N LYS A 191 -21.29 20.27 -17.83
CA LYS A 191 -22.51 19.83 -17.13
C LYS A 191 -22.14 18.91 -15.98
N GLU A 192 -22.97 18.95 -14.94
CA GLU A 192 -22.95 18.00 -13.83
C GLU A 192 -24.16 17.07 -13.95
N TYR A 193 -23.95 15.75 -13.81
CA TYR A 193 -24.97 14.71 -13.95
C TYR A 193 -25.14 13.92 -12.66
#